data_bb44503e423a85adddcffc2a3e6e8ee8
#
_entry.id   bb44503e423a85adddcffc2a3e6e8ee8
#
_cell.length_a   1.000
_cell.length_b   1.000
_cell.length_c   1.000
_cell.angle_alpha   90.00
_cell.angle_beta   90.00
_cell.angle_gamma   90.00
#
_symmetry.space_group_name_H-M   'P 1'
#
loop_
_entity.id
_entity.type
_entity.pdbx_description
1 polymer ?
#
loop_
_entity_poly.entity_id
_entity_poly.type
_entity_poly.pdbx_seq_one_letter_code
_entity_poly.pdbx_strand_id
1 'polypeptide(L)'
;YGRIKDTFTPVIIEKMKEYKIEVCGHIVCNDDMEKITKAILELKEKGAEMIVCTGGMSVDPDDKTPGAIKATGARIVSYGAPVLPGARFLLSYLEDGTPVMGLPGCVMYAKATVFDLVLPRIAAGIEVTKKDLAHMGNGGFCLGCKECHYPNCSFGKGV
;
A
#
# COMPACT_ATOMS: atom_id res chain seq x y z
N TYR A 1 17.09 -15.91 2.76
CA TYR A 1 15.62 -16.01 2.77
C TYR A 1 15.21 -17.14 3.72
N GLY A 2 14.19 -16.93 4.56
CA GLY A 2 13.74 -17.88 5.58
C GLY A 2 14.24 -17.59 7.01
N ARG A 3 15.05 -16.56 7.23
CA ARG A 3 15.54 -16.13 8.56
C ARG A 3 14.96 -14.82 9.05
N ILE A 4 14.21 -14.09 8.23
CA ILE A 4 13.61 -12.81 8.62
C ILE A 4 12.16 -13.08 9.01
N LYS A 5 11.82 -12.74 10.25
CA LYS A 5 10.43 -12.78 10.72
C LYS A 5 9.62 -11.74 9.94
N ASP A 6 8.49 -12.16 9.40
CA ASP A 6 7.54 -11.24 8.76
C ASP A 6 7.04 -10.21 9.78
N THR A 7 7.40 -8.98 9.59
CA THR A 7 7.01 -7.84 10.43
C THR A 7 5.98 -6.94 9.76
N PHE A 8 5.71 -7.14 8.46
CA PHE A 8 4.70 -6.39 7.72
C PHE A 8 3.29 -6.88 8.00
N THR A 9 3.07 -8.19 7.86
CA THR A 9 1.73 -8.78 7.94
C THR A 9 0.98 -8.44 9.22
N PRO A 10 1.56 -8.54 10.43
CA PRO A 10 0.85 -8.18 11.65
C PRO A 10 0.38 -6.72 11.67
N VAL A 11 1.23 -5.79 11.24
CA VAL A 11 0.91 -4.36 11.21
C VAL A 11 -0.22 -4.06 10.23
N ILE A 12 -0.17 -4.66 9.04
CA ILE A 12 -1.20 -4.45 8.01
C ILE A 12 -2.54 -5.02 8.43
N ILE A 13 -2.54 -6.22 9.03
CA ILE A 13 -3.76 -6.83 9.58
C ILE A 13 -4.41 -5.92 10.62
N GLU A 14 -3.63 -5.35 11.55
CA GLU A 14 -4.17 -4.43 12.56
C GLU A 14 -4.80 -3.18 11.91
N LYS A 15 -4.13 -2.58 10.92
CA LYS A 15 -4.69 -1.42 10.20
C LYS A 15 -5.98 -1.78 9.44
N MET A 16 -6.07 -2.98 8.87
CA MET A 16 -7.27 -3.44 8.17
C MET A 16 -8.44 -3.70 9.13
N LYS A 17 -8.18 -4.22 10.32
CA LYS A 17 -9.20 -4.46 11.35
C LYS A 17 -9.94 -3.18 11.77
N GLU A 18 -9.26 -2.02 11.78
CA GLU A 18 -9.89 -0.73 12.10
C GLU A 18 -11.06 -0.42 11.16
N TYR A 19 -10.99 -0.92 9.92
CA TYR A 19 -12.04 -0.75 8.89
C TYR A 19 -12.91 -2.00 8.70
N LYS A 20 -12.81 -2.99 9.59
CA LYS A 20 -13.53 -4.28 9.50
C LYS A 20 -13.25 -5.05 8.20
N ILE A 21 -12.03 -4.89 7.66
CA ILE A 21 -11.57 -5.60 6.47
C ILE A 21 -10.99 -6.94 6.91
N GLU A 22 -11.51 -8.03 6.37
CA GLU A 22 -11.02 -9.38 6.61
C GLU A 22 -9.92 -9.74 5.61
N VAL A 23 -8.86 -10.40 6.10
CA VAL A 23 -7.78 -10.90 5.25
C VAL A 23 -8.13 -12.29 4.76
N CYS A 24 -8.47 -12.43 3.49
CA CYS A 24 -8.89 -13.69 2.87
C CYS A 24 -7.70 -14.56 2.42
N GLY A 25 -6.48 -14.02 2.36
CA GLY A 25 -5.31 -14.78 1.93
C GLY A 25 -3.99 -14.04 2.19
N HIS A 26 -2.92 -14.82 2.31
CA HIS A 26 -1.56 -14.32 2.44
C HIS A 26 -0.61 -15.27 1.70
N ILE A 27 0.22 -14.73 0.83
CA ILE A 27 1.21 -15.49 0.06
C ILE A 27 2.57 -14.86 0.27
N VAL A 28 3.55 -15.66 0.66
CA VAL A 28 4.95 -15.23 0.78
C VAL A 28 5.73 -15.72 -0.43
N CYS A 29 6.31 -14.80 -1.18
CA CYS A 29 7.15 -15.08 -2.35
C CYS A 29 8.60 -14.70 -2.07
N ASN A 30 9.53 -15.34 -2.76
CA ASN A 30 10.87 -14.78 -2.94
C ASN A 30 10.80 -13.62 -3.95
N ASP A 31 11.88 -12.85 -4.03
CA ASP A 31 11.98 -11.65 -4.86
C ASP A 31 12.12 -12.00 -6.36
N ASP A 32 11.05 -12.55 -6.92
CA ASP A 32 10.92 -13.02 -8.29
C ASP A 32 9.66 -12.43 -8.91
N MET A 33 9.83 -11.67 -9.98
CA MET A 33 8.74 -10.91 -10.61
C MET A 33 7.58 -11.80 -11.07
N GLU A 34 7.88 -12.96 -11.67
CA GLU A 34 6.83 -13.87 -12.18
C GLU A 34 6.04 -14.48 -11.03
N LYS A 35 6.72 -14.86 -9.94
CA LYS A 35 6.06 -15.43 -8.77
C LYS A 35 5.18 -14.41 -8.03
N ILE A 36 5.66 -13.17 -7.90
CA ILE A 36 4.87 -12.09 -7.30
C ILE A 36 3.65 -11.78 -8.17
N THR A 37 3.83 -11.67 -9.49
CA THR A 37 2.72 -11.46 -10.45
C THR A 37 1.68 -12.57 -10.31
N LYS A 38 2.11 -13.83 -10.30
CA LYS A 38 1.23 -14.99 -10.15
C LYS A 38 0.49 -14.99 -8.81
N ALA A 39 1.17 -14.64 -7.72
CA ALA A 39 0.56 -14.55 -6.39
C ALA A 39 -0.53 -13.48 -6.32
N ILE A 40 -0.32 -12.32 -6.96
CA ILE A 40 -1.34 -11.26 -7.05
C ILE A 40 -2.58 -11.78 -7.78
N LEU A 41 -2.40 -12.42 -8.94
CA LEU A 41 -3.51 -12.95 -9.73
C LEU A 41 -4.23 -14.10 -9.00
N GLU A 42 -3.50 -14.97 -8.31
CA GLU A 42 -4.06 -16.04 -7.49
C GLU A 42 -4.94 -15.51 -6.35
N LEU A 43 -4.49 -14.46 -5.65
CA LEU A 43 -5.31 -13.81 -4.62
C LEU A 43 -6.57 -13.19 -5.22
N LYS A 44 -6.46 -12.60 -6.41
CA LYS A 44 -7.62 -12.07 -7.14
C LYS A 44 -8.62 -13.16 -7.49
N GLU A 45 -8.16 -14.29 -8.02
CA GLU A 45 -9.01 -15.45 -8.34
C GLU A 45 -9.70 -16.02 -7.09
N LYS A 46 -9.08 -15.92 -5.92
CA LYS A 46 -9.65 -16.28 -4.62
C LYS A 46 -10.69 -15.28 -4.09
N GLY A 47 -10.98 -14.23 -4.84
CA GLY A 47 -12.00 -13.24 -4.49
C GLY A 47 -11.49 -12.06 -3.68
N ALA A 48 -10.18 -11.79 -3.65
CA ALA A 48 -9.67 -10.59 -3.00
C ALA A 48 -10.22 -9.33 -3.68
N GLU A 49 -10.84 -8.46 -2.90
CA GLU A 49 -11.36 -7.16 -3.33
C GLU A 49 -10.33 -6.04 -3.22
N MET A 50 -9.20 -6.33 -2.59
CA MET A 50 -8.03 -5.45 -2.45
C MET A 50 -6.79 -6.32 -2.23
N ILE A 51 -5.68 -5.94 -2.86
CA ILE A 51 -4.41 -6.66 -2.72
C ILE A 51 -3.33 -5.70 -2.27
N VAL A 52 -2.56 -6.12 -1.27
CA VAL A 52 -1.46 -5.34 -0.69
C VAL A 52 -0.16 -6.12 -0.84
N CYS A 53 0.80 -5.51 -1.49
CA CYS A 53 2.15 -6.05 -1.67
C CYS A 53 3.13 -5.34 -0.74
N THR A 54 4.00 -6.09 -0.09
CA THR A 54 5.04 -5.59 0.81
C THR A 54 6.39 -6.20 0.45
N GLY A 55 7.49 -5.49 0.75
CA GLY A 55 8.82 -5.89 0.30
C GLY A 55 9.09 -5.51 -1.16
N GLY A 56 10.34 -5.33 -1.53
CA GLY A 56 10.74 -4.93 -2.88
C GLY A 56 10.11 -3.59 -3.33
N MET A 57 9.94 -2.65 -2.41
CA MET A 57 9.29 -1.34 -2.62
C MET A 57 10.18 -0.17 -2.18
N SER A 58 11.49 -0.36 -2.15
CA SER A 58 12.47 0.68 -1.82
C SER A 58 12.92 1.48 -3.06
N VAL A 59 14.10 2.04 -3.00
CA VAL A 59 14.74 2.74 -4.13
C VAL A 59 15.72 1.86 -4.90
N ASP A 60 15.81 0.59 -4.53
CA ASP A 60 16.74 -0.35 -5.16
C ASP A 60 16.26 -0.66 -6.59
N PRO A 61 17.13 -0.53 -7.61
CA PRO A 61 16.79 -0.94 -8.97
C PRO A 61 16.40 -2.41 -9.10
N ASP A 62 16.83 -3.24 -8.16
CA ASP A 62 16.52 -4.68 -8.14
C ASP A 62 15.14 -5.01 -7.53
N ASP A 63 14.44 -4.02 -6.99
CA ASP A 63 13.08 -4.20 -6.46
C ASP A 63 12.11 -4.69 -7.55
N LYS A 64 11.54 -5.88 -7.35
CA LYS A 64 10.70 -6.54 -8.36
C LYS A 64 9.20 -6.26 -8.20
N THR A 65 8.76 -5.85 -7.01
CA THR A 65 7.34 -5.67 -6.71
C THR A 65 6.62 -4.67 -7.62
N PRO A 66 7.16 -3.47 -7.94
CA PRO A 66 6.50 -2.54 -8.87
C PRO A 66 6.36 -3.11 -10.27
N GLY A 67 7.39 -3.81 -10.75
CA GLY A 67 7.39 -4.50 -12.05
C GLY A 67 6.36 -5.62 -12.09
N ALA A 68 6.26 -6.41 -11.01
CA ALA A 68 5.30 -7.50 -10.90
C ALA A 68 3.84 -6.97 -10.89
N ILE A 69 3.56 -5.90 -10.15
CA ILE A 69 2.24 -5.26 -10.17
C ILE A 69 1.89 -4.78 -11.59
N LYS A 70 2.83 -4.15 -12.29
CA LYS A 70 2.62 -3.73 -13.69
C LYS A 70 2.37 -4.93 -14.61
N ALA A 71 3.08 -6.04 -14.40
CA ALA A 71 2.97 -7.25 -15.21
C ALA A 71 1.60 -7.97 -15.07
N THR A 72 0.82 -7.68 -14.02
CA THR A 72 -0.57 -8.15 -13.90
C THR A 72 -1.53 -7.52 -14.90
N GLY A 73 -1.10 -6.50 -15.65
CA GLY A 73 -1.98 -5.67 -16.49
C GLY A 73 -2.64 -4.51 -15.73
N ALA A 74 -2.33 -4.33 -14.46
CA ALA A 74 -2.90 -3.25 -13.66
C ALA A 74 -2.57 -1.86 -14.22
N ARG A 75 -3.55 -0.97 -14.23
CA ARG A 75 -3.41 0.45 -14.54
C ARG A 75 -2.76 1.15 -13.34
N ILE A 76 -1.49 1.53 -13.49
CA ILE A 76 -0.77 2.28 -12.45
C ILE A 76 -1.35 3.69 -12.36
N VAL A 77 -1.86 4.04 -11.18
CA VAL A 77 -2.33 5.40 -10.85
C VAL A 77 -1.14 6.30 -10.53
N SER A 78 -0.30 5.82 -9.60
CA SER A 78 0.93 6.51 -9.22
C SER A 78 1.92 5.52 -8.61
N TYR A 79 3.20 5.73 -8.89
CA TYR A 79 4.29 5.18 -8.12
C TYR A 79 5.04 6.34 -7.48
N GLY A 80 4.76 6.54 -6.21
CA GLY A 80 5.14 7.70 -5.42
C GLY A 80 3.95 8.61 -5.07
N ALA A 81 4.04 9.21 -3.89
CA ALA A 81 3.09 10.20 -3.39
C ALA A 81 3.86 11.30 -2.64
N PRO A 82 3.41 12.56 -2.69
CA PRO A 82 4.07 13.68 -2.00
C PRO A 82 3.75 13.65 -0.49
N VAL A 83 3.91 12.49 0.14
CA VAL A 83 3.56 12.21 1.53
C VAL A 83 4.71 11.48 2.22
N LEU A 84 5.10 11.96 3.40
CA LEU A 84 6.09 11.32 4.28
C LEU A 84 5.53 11.15 5.70
N PRO A 85 5.54 9.92 6.25
CA PRO A 85 6.07 8.67 5.67
C PRO A 85 5.21 8.11 4.55
N GLY A 86 5.83 7.39 3.60
CA GLY A 86 5.13 6.64 2.58
C GLY A 86 5.39 7.09 1.13
N ALA A 87 6.38 7.97 0.89
CA ALA A 87 6.62 8.55 -0.45
C ALA A 87 6.76 7.54 -1.59
N ARG A 88 7.15 6.29 -1.32
CA ARG A 88 7.29 5.22 -2.33
C ARG A 88 6.04 4.34 -2.48
N PHE A 89 4.92 4.79 -1.97
CA PHE A 89 3.64 4.11 -2.14
C PHE A 89 3.28 3.96 -3.62
N LEU A 90 2.83 2.76 -4.00
CA LEU A 90 2.30 2.48 -5.34
C LEU A 90 0.81 2.19 -5.23
N LEU A 91 0.03 2.83 -6.09
CA LEU A 91 -1.40 2.53 -6.27
C LEU A 91 -1.67 2.15 -7.72
N SER A 92 -2.40 1.09 -7.90
CA SER A 92 -2.88 0.62 -9.19
C SER A 92 -4.25 -0.03 -9.07
N TYR A 93 -4.92 -0.23 -10.19
CA TYR A 93 -6.19 -0.96 -10.29
C TYR A 93 -6.10 -2.01 -11.39
N LEU A 94 -6.55 -3.22 -11.10
CA LEU A 94 -6.79 -4.25 -12.12
C LEU A 94 -7.92 -3.82 -13.06
N GLU A 95 -8.12 -4.55 -14.14
CA GLU A 95 -9.14 -4.23 -15.17
C GLU A 95 -10.56 -4.14 -14.58
N ASP A 96 -10.86 -4.96 -13.58
CA ASP A 96 -12.15 -4.96 -12.88
C ASP A 96 -12.28 -3.93 -11.76
N GLY A 97 -11.28 -3.06 -11.60
CA GLY A 97 -11.27 -2.02 -10.57
C GLY A 97 -10.69 -2.45 -9.21
N THR A 98 -10.23 -3.70 -9.06
CA THR A 98 -9.58 -4.15 -7.82
C THR A 98 -8.29 -3.39 -7.56
N PRO A 99 -8.16 -2.69 -6.41
CA PRO A 99 -6.94 -1.99 -6.06
C PRO A 99 -5.80 -2.95 -5.71
N VAL A 100 -4.63 -2.69 -6.28
CA VAL A 100 -3.38 -3.34 -5.93
C VAL A 100 -2.40 -2.28 -5.48
N MET A 101 -1.94 -2.40 -4.23
CA MET A 101 -1.08 -1.41 -3.59
C MET A 101 0.29 -2.01 -3.24
N GLY A 102 1.35 -1.25 -3.47
CA GLY A 102 2.70 -1.56 -3.02
C GLY A 102 3.08 -0.65 -1.86
N LEU A 103 3.43 -1.24 -0.71
CA LEU A 103 3.72 -0.49 0.51
C LEU A 103 5.22 -0.45 0.81
N PRO A 104 5.79 0.76 1.01
CA PRO A 104 7.17 0.89 1.44
C PRO A 104 7.38 0.47 2.90
N GLY A 105 8.62 0.14 3.26
CA GLY A 105 9.01 -0.39 4.57
C GLY A 105 8.62 0.47 5.77
N CYS A 106 8.44 1.77 5.59
CA CYS A 106 8.06 2.68 6.68
C CYS A 106 6.69 2.36 7.30
N VAL A 107 5.82 1.60 6.62
CA VAL A 107 4.52 1.17 7.16
C VAL A 107 4.68 0.36 8.45
N MET A 108 5.82 -0.32 8.64
CA MET A 108 6.10 -1.12 9.83
C MET A 108 6.41 -0.28 11.08
N TYR A 109 6.89 0.94 10.89
CA TYR A 109 7.44 1.75 11.97
C TYR A 109 6.65 3.02 12.25
N ALA A 110 6.06 3.60 11.21
CA ALA A 110 5.29 4.83 11.33
C ALA A 110 3.86 4.55 11.75
N LYS A 111 3.34 5.33 12.69
CA LYS A 111 1.96 5.21 13.15
C LYS A 111 0.96 5.50 12.04
N ALA A 112 1.25 6.48 11.19
CA ALA A 112 0.48 6.80 9.99
C ALA A 112 1.40 7.04 8.80
N THR A 113 0.98 6.55 7.64
CA THR A 113 1.67 6.68 6.33
C THR A 113 0.65 7.07 5.27
N VAL A 114 1.08 7.22 4.02
CA VAL A 114 0.15 7.40 2.90
C VAL A 114 -0.87 6.25 2.79
N PHE A 115 -0.51 5.04 3.19
CA PHE A 115 -1.43 3.91 3.22
C PHE A 115 -2.64 4.18 4.12
N ASP A 116 -2.41 4.75 5.31
CA ASP A 116 -3.47 5.09 6.27
C ASP A 116 -4.40 6.21 5.74
N LEU A 117 -3.90 7.07 4.84
CA LEU A 117 -4.71 8.10 4.17
C LEU A 117 -5.56 7.54 3.04
N VAL A 118 -5.07 6.50 2.35
CA VAL A 118 -5.72 5.89 1.19
C VAL A 118 -6.70 4.80 1.59
N LEU A 119 -6.35 3.97 2.58
CA LEU A 119 -7.12 2.81 3.00
C LEU A 119 -8.59 3.11 3.31
N PRO A 120 -8.96 4.19 4.04
CA PRO A 120 -10.38 4.50 4.31
C PRO A 120 -11.20 4.73 3.05
N ARG A 121 -10.60 5.35 2.03
CA ARG A 121 -11.28 5.63 0.75
C ARG A 121 -11.48 4.33 -0.04
N ILE A 122 -10.45 3.50 -0.11
CA ILE A 122 -10.53 2.19 -0.76
C ILE A 122 -11.57 1.30 -0.05
N ALA A 123 -11.55 1.26 1.28
CA ALA A 123 -12.53 0.51 2.07
C ALA A 123 -13.98 0.98 1.86
N ALA A 124 -14.16 2.26 1.54
CA ALA A 124 -15.47 2.85 1.19
C ALA A 124 -15.84 2.67 -0.30
N GLY A 125 -15.06 1.95 -1.09
CA GLY A 125 -15.28 1.75 -2.52
C GLY A 125 -15.01 3.01 -3.37
N ILE A 126 -14.27 3.98 -2.84
CA ILE A 126 -13.94 5.23 -3.54
C ILE A 126 -12.64 5.04 -4.31
N GLU A 127 -12.69 5.20 -5.62
CA GLU A 127 -11.48 5.20 -6.45
C GLU A 127 -10.59 6.40 -6.08
N VAL A 128 -9.34 6.11 -5.76
CA VAL A 128 -8.31 7.13 -5.47
C VAL A 128 -7.54 7.44 -6.74
N THR A 129 -7.54 8.69 -7.14
CA THR A 129 -6.89 9.16 -8.36
C THR A 129 -5.50 9.75 -8.08
N LYS A 130 -4.73 9.97 -9.15
CA LYS A 130 -3.44 10.68 -9.05
C LYS A 130 -3.61 12.09 -8.50
N LYS A 131 -4.73 12.77 -8.80
CA LYS A 131 -5.06 14.10 -8.30
C LYS A 131 -5.29 14.07 -6.79
N ASP A 132 -5.99 13.04 -6.28
CA ASP A 132 -6.20 12.87 -4.84
C ASP A 132 -4.88 12.70 -4.10
N LEU A 133 -3.99 11.84 -4.62
CA LEU A 133 -2.65 11.67 -4.03
C LEU A 133 -1.84 12.97 -4.06
N ALA A 134 -1.90 13.74 -5.16
CA ALA A 134 -1.20 15.02 -5.28
C ALA A 134 -1.71 16.04 -4.25
N HIS A 135 -3.02 16.10 -4.02
CA HIS A 135 -3.63 16.99 -3.03
C HIS A 135 -3.17 16.72 -1.60
N MET A 136 -2.88 15.45 -1.25
CA MET A 136 -2.35 15.10 0.06
C MET A 136 -1.01 15.79 0.36
N GLY A 137 -0.29 16.24 -0.66
CA GLY A 137 1.00 16.94 -0.53
C GLY A 137 0.95 18.24 0.26
N ASN A 138 -0.19 18.92 0.33
CA ASN A 138 -0.35 20.13 1.14
C ASN A 138 -0.15 19.86 2.64
N GLY A 139 -0.56 18.70 3.13
CA GLY A 139 -0.27 18.20 4.48
C GLY A 139 0.64 16.97 4.46
N GLY A 140 1.55 16.90 3.49
CA GLY A 140 2.30 15.69 3.16
C GLY A 140 3.32 15.20 4.19
N PHE A 141 3.63 16.01 5.21
CA PHE A 141 4.61 15.65 6.24
C PHE A 141 3.93 15.32 7.57
N CYS A 142 4.19 14.12 8.07
CA CYS A 142 3.93 13.81 9.46
C CYS A 142 4.98 14.52 10.35
N LEU A 143 4.52 15.30 11.31
CA LEU A 143 5.38 16.10 12.18
C LEU A 143 6.08 15.27 13.27
N GLY A 144 5.83 13.96 13.36
CA GLY A 144 6.46 13.08 14.33
C GLY A 144 6.14 13.46 15.78
N CYS A 145 4.91 13.91 16.06
CA CYS A 145 4.50 14.35 17.38
C CYS A 145 4.78 13.28 18.44
N LYS A 146 5.20 13.70 19.64
CA LYS A 146 5.45 12.81 20.79
C LYS A 146 4.23 11.93 21.07
N GLU A 147 3.04 12.52 21.03
CA GLU A 147 1.75 11.83 21.03
C GLU A 147 1.10 11.96 19.65
N CYS A 148 0.69 10.84 19.05
CA CYS A 148 0.10 10.83 17.73
C CYS A 148 -1.35 11.28 17.79
N HIS A 149 -1.69 12.33 17.05
CA HIS A 149 -3.05 12.86 16.96
C HIS A 149 -3.80 12.41 15.69
N TYR A 150 -3.20 11.55 14.86
CA TYR A 150 -3.87 11.05 13.66
C TYR A 150 -5.19 10.34 14.03
N PRO A 151 -6.29 10.58 13.31
CA PRO A 151 -6.45 11.40 12.10
C PRO A 151 -6.71 12.91 12.35
N ASN A 152 -6.68 13.40 13.60
CA ASN A 152 -6.98 14.78 13.98
C ASN A 152 -5.74 15.68 13.90
N CYS A 153 -5.06 15.70 12.75
CA CYS A 153 -3.88 16.50 12.47
C CYS A 153 -3.85 16.92 10.99
N SER A 154 -2.87 17.73 10.58
CA SER A 154 -2.72 18.20 9.21
C SER A 154 -2.22 17.14 8.22
N PHE A 155 -1.71 16.01 8.72
CA PHE A 155 -1.08 14.98 7.87
C PHE A 155 -2.00 14.48 6.77
N GLY A 156 -1.57 14.63 5.52
CA GLY A 156 -2.28 14.19 4.32
C GLY A 156 -3.59 14.91 4.02
N LYS A 157 -3.88 15.99 4.76
CA LYS A 157 -5.07 16.80 4.49
C LYS A 157 -4.73 17.85 3.45
N GLY A 158 -5.10 17.55 2.21
CA GLY A 158 -5.16 18.54 1.13
C GLY A 158 -6.19 19.62 1.44
N VAL A 159 -5.94 20.84 1.00
CA VAL A 159 -6.88 21.96 1.06
C VAL A 159 -7.57 22.07 -0.28
#